data_962324b6342573fa8a13c5d7c6693adb
#
_entry.id   962324b6342573fa8a13c5d7c6693adb
#
_cell.length_a   1.000
_cell.length_b   1.000
_cell.length_c   1.000
_cell.angle_alpha   90.00
_cell.angle_beta   90.00
_cell.angle_gamma   90.00
#
_symmetry.space_group_name_H-M   'P 1'
#
loop_
_entity.id
_entity.type
_entity.pdbx_description
1 polymer ?
#
loop_
_entity_poly.entity_id
_entity_poly.type
_entity_poly.pdbx_seq_one_letter_code
_entity_poly.pdbx_strand_id
1 'polypeptide(L)'
;MAERINTPFTNEHFAAYCLKMVGQPYWYGCCGYKATTNLLNRKAKQYPSQYTASRMSRYKQDIRDRKVVCDCIGGAKGYAWTNGGQAMLDAIGTDAAVPNKYGANGCPDKGANSMFAWAKSKGMDWGTI
;
A
#
# COMPACT_ATOMS: atom_id res chain seq x y z
N MET A 1 18.87 17.00 6.49
CA MET A 1 17.42 16.90 6.26
C MET A 1 17.11 16.42 4.85
N ALA A 2 17.60 17.11 3.82
CA ALA A 2 17.33 16.71 2.43
C ALA A 2 17.77 15.28 2.11
N GLU A 3 18.92 14.86 2.62
CA GLU A 3 19.43 13.50 2.42
C GLU A 3 18.51 12.47 3.03
N ARG A 4 17.96 12.70 4.22
CA ARG A 4 17.06 11.75 4.88
C ARG A 4 15.71 11.67 4.16
N ILE A 5 15.21 12.76 3.59
CA ILE A 5 13.98 12.75 2.78
C ILE A 5 14.18 11.89 1.53
N ASN A 6 15.40 11.91 0.95
CA ASN A 6 15.71 11.16 -0.27
C ASN A 6 16.24 9.75 -0.01
N THR A 7 16.57 9.42 1.23
CA THR A 7 17.11 8.09 1.59
C THR A 7 15.97 7.17 2.02
N PRO A 8 15.70 6.06 1.28
CA PRO A 8 14.65 5.12 1.65
C PRO A 8 14.86 4.54 3.06
N PHE A 9 13.74 4.22 3.70
CA PHE A 9 13.71 3.59 5.03
C PHE A 9 14.17 4.47 6.18
N THR A 10 14.16 5.80 5.99
CA THR A 10 14.24 6.76 7.09
C THR A 10 12.83 7.25 7.44
N ASN A 11 12.66 7.78 8.64
CA ASN A 11 11.38 8.35 9.07
C ASN A 11 10.93 9.47 8.13
N GLU A 12 11.86 10.32 7.74
CA GLU A 12 11.59 11.46 6.87
C GLU A 12 11.19 11.01 5.47
N HIS A 13 11.84 9.99 4.94
CA HIS A 13 11.50 9.44 3.63
C HIS A 13 10.11 8.81 3.65
N PHE A 14 9.80 8.00 4.68
CA PHE A 14 8.49 7.36 4.81
C PHE A 14 7.39 8.41 4.96
N ALA A 15 7.60 9.45 5.76
CA ALA A 15 6.63 10.53 5.93
C ALA A 15 6.37 11.25 4.61
N ALA A 16 7.42 11.54 3.84
CA ALA A 16 7.30 12.18 2.53
C ALA A 16 6.51 11.29 1.55
N TYR A 17 6.78 9.98 1.56
CA TYR A 17 6.02 9.01 0.77
C TYR A 17 4.53 9.02 1.15
N CYS A 18 4.21 8.98 2.44
CA CYS A 18 2.83 8.99 2.91
C CYS A 18 2.07 10.24 2.44
N LEU A 19 2.72 11.41 2.49
CA LEU A 19 2.12 12.65 2.01
C LEU A 19 1.81 12.60 0.51
N LYS A 20 2.69 11.99 -0.28
CA LYS A 20 2.48 11.83 -1.73
C LYS A 20 1.40 10.80 -2.06
N MET A 21 1.11 9.89 -1.15
CA MET A 21 0.04 8.89 -1.33
C MET A 21 -1.35 9.42 -0.96
N VAL A 22 -1.45 10.61 -0.39
CA VAL A 22 -2.75 11.22 -0.10
C VAL A 22 -3.56 11.33 -1.40
N GLY A 23 -4.82 10.92 -1.34
CA GLY A 23 -5.70 10.90 -2.51
C GLY A 23 -5.79 9.53 -3.19
N GLN A 24 -4.95 8.58 -2.81
CA GLN A 24 -5.08 7.21 -3.30
C GLN A 24 -6.11 6.44 -2.47
N PRO A 25 -6.99 5.65 -3.11
CA PRO A 25 -8.13 5.05 -2.43
C PRO A 25 -7.77 3.82 -1.60
N TYR A 26 -8.64 3.54 -0.64
CA TYR A 26 -8.56 2.35 0.19
C TYR A 26 -9.27 1.17 -0.48
N TRP A 27 -8.53 0.09 -0.71
CA TRP A 27 -9.08 -1.19 -1.16
C TRP A 27 -8.62 -2.28 -0.20
N TYR A 28 -9.56 -2.96 0.44
CA TYR A 28 -9.26 -3.98 1.43
C TYR A 28 -8.38 -5.09 0.85
N GLY A 29 -7.34 -5.45 1.57
CA GLY A 29 -6.41 -6.51 1.18
C GLY A 29 -5.39 -6.12 0.12
N CYS A 30 -5.23 -4.83 -0.18
CA CYS A 30 -4.30 -4.36 -1.20
C CYS A 30 -3.08 -3.68 -0.56
N CYS A 31 -1.92 -3.88 -1.18
CA CYS A 31 -0.63 -3.45 -0.64
C CYS A 31 0.13 -2.57 -1.64
N GLY A 32 -0.54 -1.56 -2.19
CA GLY A 32 0.06 -0.69 -3.18
C GLY A 32 0.01 -1.26 -4.58
N TYR A 33 -1.12 -1.87 -4.93
CA TYR A 33 -1.34 -2.43 -6.26
C TYR A 33 -2.01 -1.41 -7.17
N LYS A 34 -1.82 -1.57 -8.47
CA LYS A 34 -2.54 -0.78 -9.47
C LYS A 34 -4.00 -1.22 -9.48
N ALA A 35 -4.94 -0.26 -9.42
CA ALA A 35 -6.37 -0.55 -9.55
C ALA A 35 -6.66 -1.05 -10.95
N THR A 36 -7.09 -2.31 -11.07
CA THR A 36 -7.46 -2.95 -12.34
C THR A 36 -8.72 -3.79 -12.16
N THR A 37 -9.38 -4.09 -13.27
CA THR A 37 -10.54 -4.98 -13.25
C THR A 37 -10.19 -6.37 -12.73
N ASN A 38 -9.04 -6.90 -13.11
CA ASN A 38 -8.58 -8.21 -12.62
C ASN A 38 -8.37 -8.19 -11.12
N LEU A 39 -7.74 -7.15 -10.58
CA LEU A 39 -7.55 -7.00 -9.14
C LEU A 39 -8.88 -6.90 -8.42
N LEU A 40 -9.81 -6.09 -8.93
CA LEU A 40 -11.15 -5.93 -8.35
C LEU A 40 -11.87 -7.28 -8.26
N ASN A 41 -11.85 -8.05 -9.34
CA ASN A 41 -12.50 -9.35 -9.39
C ASN A 41 -11.89 -10.33 -8.38
N ARG A 42 -10.56 -10.36 -8.27
CA ARG A 42 -9.87 -11.23 -7.29
C ARG A 42 -10.19 -10.84 -5.86
N LYS A 43 -10.16 -9.55 -5.55
CA LYS A 43 -10.41 -9.06 -4.19
C LYS A 43 -11.89 -9.21 -3.80
N ALA A 44 -12.80 -8.98 -4.73
CA ALA A 44 -14.22 -9.18 -4.50
C ALA A 44 -14.54 -10.66 -4.19
N LYS A 45 -13.87 -11.58 -4.86
CA LYS A 45 -14.01 -13.02 -4.60
C LYS A 45 -13.39 -13.41 -3.26
N GLN A 46 -12.24 -12.82 -2.93
CA GLN A 46 -11.51 -13.11 -1.69
C GLN A 46 -12.18 -12.51 -0.46
N TYR A 47 -12.73 -11.29 -0.59
CA TYR A 47 -13.32 -10.52 0.52
C TYR A 47 -14.72 -10.00 0.15
N PRO A 48 -15.71 -10.89 -0.06
CA PRO A 48 -17.02 -10.44 -0.53
C PRO A 48 -17.74 -9.50 0.41
N SER A 49 -17.48 -9.56 1.71
CA SER A 49 -18.08 -8.66 2.70
C SER A 49 -17.54 -7.24 2.61
N GLN A 50 -16.34 -7.07 2.03
CA GLN A 50 -15.71 -5.76 1.86
C GLN A 50 -16.02 -5.14 0.50
N TYR A 51 -16.20 -5.97 -0.55
CA TYR A 51 -16.42 -5.52 -1.91
C TYR A 51 -17.90 -5.62 -2.26
N THR A 52 -18.69 -4.77 -1.62
CA THR A 52 -20.15 -4.76 -1.72
C THR A 52 -20.63 -4.09 -3.00
N ALA A 53 -21.87 -4.41 -3.42
CA ALA A 53 -22.47 -3.80 -4.61
C ALA A 53 -22.51 -2.27 -4.53
N SER A 54 -22.76 -1.71 -3.33
CA SER A 54 -22.84 -0.27 -3.13
C SER A 54 -21.51 0.45 -3.33
N ARG A 55 -20.37 -0.28 -3.26
CA ARG A 55 -19.03 0.28 -3.42
C ARG A 55 -18.48 0.12 -4.82
N MET A 56 -19.11 -0.69 -5.67
CA MET A 56 -18.56 -1.06 -6.99
C MET A 56 -18.36 0.12 -7.92
N SER A 57 -19.27 1.10 -7.92
CA SER A 57 -19.11 2.29 -8.79
C SER A 57 -17.85 3.07 -8.44
N ARG A 58 -17.50 3.16 -7.15
CA ARG A 58 -16.29 3.83 -6.68
C ARG A 58 -15.04 3.06 -7.10
N TYR A 59 -15.03 1.74 -6.94
CA TYR A 59 -13.89 0.92 -7.37
C TYR A 59 -13.65 1.01 -8.88
N LYS A 60 -14.72 1.01 -9.68
CA LYS A 60 -14.62 1.18 -11.14
C LYS A 60 -14.09 2.55 -11.52
N GLN A 61 -14.46 3.60 -10.76
CA GLN A 61 -13.90 4.93 -10.98
C GLN A 61 -12.41 4.96 -10.66
N ASP A 62 -11.97 4.31 -9.58
CA ASP A 62 -10.55 4.19 -9.23
C ASP A 62 -9.75 3.53 -10.36
N ILE A 63 -10.32 2.52 -11.01
CA ILE A 63 -9.70 1.87 -12.18
C ILE A 63 -9.57 2.85 -13.33
N ARG A 64 -10.62 3.59 -13.64
CA ARG A 64 -10.60 4.60 -14.73
C ARG A 64 -9.57 5.68 -14.45
N ASP A 65 -9.42 6.07 -13.19
CA ASP A 65 -8.48 7.12 -12.77
C ASP A 65 -7.06 6.58 -12.59
N ARG A 66 -6.82 5.30 -12.82
CA ARG A 66 -5.51 4.64 -12.72
C ARG A 66 -4.85 4.86 -11.35
N LYS A 67 -5.64 4.68 -10.30
CA LYS A 67 -5.17 4.84 -8.91
C LYS A 67 -4.30 3.68 -8.46
N VAL A 68 -3.50 3.94 -7.42
CA VAL A 68 -2.77 2.91 -6.66
C VAL A 68 -3.51 2.69 -5.36
N VAL A 69 -3.79 1.43 -5.01
CA VAL A 69 -4.71 1.10 -3.93
C VAL A 69 -4.02 0.34 -2.79
N CYS A 70 -4.35 0.72 -1.56
CA CYS A 70 -3.78 0.15 -0.34
C CYS A 70 -4.87 0.01 0.72
N ASP A 71 -4.69 -0.95 1.64
CA ASP A 71 -5.41 -0.93 2.91
C ASP A 71 -4.55 -0.24 3.98
N CYS A 72 -4.99 -0.31 5.27
CA CYS A 72 -4.35 0.45 6.34
C CYS A 72 -2.87 0.09 6.55
N ILE A 73 -2.51 -1.18 6.49
CA ILE A 73 -1.10 -1.62 6.59
C ILE A 73 -0.45 -1.83 5.23
N GLY A 74 -1.28 -1.94 4.19
CA GLY A 74 -0.83 -2.20 2.82
C GLY A 74 0.04 -1.09 2.27
N GLY A 75 -0.19 0.15 2.68
CA GLY A 75 0.66 1.27 2.31
C GLY A 75 2.09 1.10 2.81
N ALA A 76 2.26 0.66 4.06
CA ALA A 76 3.59 0.39 4.64
C ALA A 76 4.24 -0.84 4.01
N LYS A 77 3.48 -1.91 3.80
CA LYS A 77 3.98 -3.11 3.11
C LYS A 77 4.40 -2.78 1.68
N GLY A 78 3.58 -2.05 0.95
CA GLY A 78 3.90 -1.61 -0.41
C GLY A 78 5.16 -0.75 -0.46
N TYR A 79 5.34 0.14 0.51
CA TYR A 79 6.55 0.93 0.65
C TYR A 79 7.79 0.03 0.75
N ALA A 80 7.77 -0.96 1.65
CA ALA A 80 8.89 -1.88 1.83
C ALA A 80 9.12 -2.76 0.59
N TRP A 81 8.03 -3.23 -0.02
CA TRP A 81 8.10 -4.17 -1.14
C TRP A 81 8.43 -3.53 -2.49
N THR A 82 8.47 -2.22 -2.54
CA THR A 82 8.89 -1.45 -3.72
C THR A 82 10.13 -0.60 -3.45
N ASN A 83 10.91 -0.95 -2.45
CA ASN A 83 12.16 -0.28 -2.08
C ASN A 83 12.00 1.23 -1.82
N GLY A 84 10.94 1.62 -1.13
CA GLY A 84 10.71 3.00 -0.74
C GLY A 84 9.57 3.69 -1.46
N GLY A 85 8.75 2.96 -2.20
CA GLY A 85 7.49 3.47 -2.73
C GLY A 85 7.55 4.27 -4.00
N GLN A 86 8.74 4.55 -4.56
CA GLN A 86 8.84 5.39 -5.75
C GLN A 86 8.10 4.78 -6.95
N ALA A 87 8.22 3.47 -7.14
CA ALA A 87 7.52 2.78 -8.24
C ALA A 87 5.99 2.87 -8.09
N MET A 88 5.47 2.88 -6.86
CA MET A 88 4.05 3.11 -6.61
C MET A 88 3.64 4.52 -7.02
N LEU A 89 4.42 5.52 -6.60
CA LEU A 89 4.14 6.92 -6.92
C LEU A 89 4.21 7.16 -8.44
N ASP A 90 5.18 6.54 -9.11
CA ASP A 90 5.33 6.68 -10.56
C ASP A 90 4.18 6.02 -11.33
N ALA A 91 3.56 5.00 -10.76
CA ALA A 91 2.44 4.29 -11.42
C ALA A 91 1.12 5.06 -11.34
N ILE A 92 0.97 6.00 -10.40
CA ILE A 92 -0.27 6.76 -10.24
C ILE A 92 -0.62 7.49 -11.53
N GLY A 93 -1.83 7.28 -12.02
CA GLY A 93 -2.32 7.94 -13.22
C GLY A 93 -1.76 7.42 -14.55
N THR A 94 -0.99 6.32 -14.50
CA THR A 94 -0.42 5.69 -15.70
C THR A 94 -0.98 4.28 -15.89
N ASP A 95 -0.61 3.63 -17.00
CA ASP A 95 -0.97 2.23 -17.25
C ASP A 95 0.05 1.23 -16.67
N ALA A 96 1.10 1.71 -16.01
CA ALA A 96 2.14 0.86 -15.45
C ALA A 96 1.63 0.08 -14.23
N ALA A 97 2.02 -1.18 -14.13
CA ALA A 97 1.82 -1.99 -12.94
C ALA A 97 2.83 -1.60 -11.85
N VAL A 98 2.49 -1.85 -10.58
CA VAL A 98 3.43 -1.66 -9.48
C VAL A 98 4.23 -2.95 -9.28
N PRO A 99 5.56 -2.90 -9.34
CA PRO A 99 6.41 -4.10 -9.19
C PRO A 99 6.61 -4.47 -7.72
N ASN A 100 5.56 -4.90 -7.05
CA ASN A 100 5.62 -5.36 -5.66
C ASN A 100 6.35 -6.68 -5.55
N LYS A 101 7.26 -6.78 -4.57
CA LYS A 101 7.98 -8.02 -4.28
C LYS A 101 7.71 -8.42 -2.83
N TYR A 102 6.86 -9.41 -2.64
CA TYR A 102 6.46 -9.89 -1.31
C TYR A 102 7.67 -10.26 -0.46
N GLY A 103 7.68 -9.80 0.79
CA GLY A 103 8.74 -10.08 1.74
C GLY A 103 10.01 -9.27 1.55
N ALA A 104 10.08 -8.40 0.53
CA ALA A 104 11.26 -7.58 0.30
C ALA A 104 11.56 -6.70 1.52
N ASN A 105 12.84 -6.46 1.76
CA ASN A 105 13.34 -5.62 2.86
C ASN A 105 12.91 -6.11 4.25
N GLY A 106 12.68 -7.42 4.37
CA GLY A 106 12.33 -8.05 5.64
C GLY A 106 10.91 -7.77 6.14
N CYS A 107 10.05 -7.19 5.31
CA CYS A 107 8.68 -6.88 5.69
C CYS A 107 7.75 -8.05 5.38
N PRO A 108 7.19 -8.73 6.40
CA PRO A 108 6.30 -9.88 6.16
C PRO A 108 4.92 -9.43 5.70
N ASP A 109 4.19 -10.35 5.07
CA ASP A 109 2.80 -10.11 4.67
C ASP A 109 1.87 -10.43 5.85
N LYS A 110 1.62 -9.43 6.69
CA LYS A 110 0.77 -9.54 7.87
C LYS A 110 -0.27 -8.41 7.89
N GLY A 111 -1.43 -8.68 8.48
CA GLY A 111 -2.41 -7.64 8.78
C GLY A 111 -1.93 -6.71 9.89
N ALA A 112 -2.66 -5.62 10.13
CA ALA A 112 -2.20 -4.57 11.06
C ALA A 112 -1.92 -5.10 12.47
N ASN A 113 -2.84 -5.86 13.07
CA ASN A 113 -2.64 -6.40 14.42
C ASN A 113 -1.50 -7.41 14.47
N SER A 114 -1.41 -8.29 13.48
CA SER A 114 -0.33 -9.29 13.40
C SER A 114 1.02 -8.64 13.16
N MET A 115 1.07 -7.57 12.38
CA MET A 115 2.29 -6.81 12.12
C MET A 115 2.78 -6.14 13.41
N PHE A 116 1.89 -5.55 14.18
CA PHE A 116 2.23 -4.94 15.46
C PHE A 116 2.81 -5.98 16.41
N ALA A 117 2.15 -7.13 16.57
CA ALA A 117 2.62 -8.21 17.44
C ALA A 117 3.99 -8.73 16.99
N TRP A 118 4.19 -8.90 15.69
CA TRP A 118 5.46 -9.34 15.12
C TRP A 118 6.59 -8.33 15.42
N ALA A 119 6.35 -7.05 15.18
CA ALA A 119 7.34 -6.01 15.44
C ALA A 119 7.72 -5.95 16.93
N LYS A 120 6.71 -6.05 17.80
CA LYS A 120 6.92 -6.08 19.25
C LYS A 120 7.76 -7.30 19.68
N SER A 121 7.48 -8.47 19.11
CA SER A 121 8.22 -9.70 19.41
C SER A 121 9.69 -9.64 18.98
N LYS A 122 10.00 -8.83 17.96
CA LYS A 122 11.36 -8.62 17.44
C LYS A 122 12.10 -7.50 18.16
N GLY A 123 11.47 -6.85 19.15
CA GLY A 123 12.08 -5.73 19.86
C GLY A 123 12.22 -4.48 19.01
N MET A 124 11.45 -4.36 17.94
CA MET A 124 11.46 -3.18 17.07
C MET A 124 10.85 -1.98 17.80
N ASP A 125 11.37 -0.80 17.48
CA ASP A 125 10.82 0.44 17.99
C ASP A 125 9.42 0.67 17.42
N TRP A 126 8.48 0.94 18.32
CA TRP A 126 7.08 1.16 17.97
C TRP A 126 6.45 2.06 19.02
N GLY A 127 5.29 2.63 18.66
CA GLY A 127 4.59 3.51 19.59
C GLY A 127 3.53 4.34 18.88
N THR A 128 2.98 5.29 19.61
CA THR A 128 2.07 6.29 19.03
C THR A 128 2.87 7.46 18.46
N ILE A 129 2.36 7.95 17.37
CA ILE A 129 2.93 9.13 16.73
C ILE A 129 2.26 10.37 17.32
#